data_88da136f768349b16d2fbd25eb23a549
#
_entry.id   88da136f768349b16d2fbd25eb23a549
#
_cell.length_a   1.000
_cell.length_b   1.000
_cell.length_c   1.000
_cell.angle_alpha   90.00
_cell.angle_beta   90.00
_cell.angle_gamma   90.00
#
_symmetry.space_group_name_H-M   'P 1'
#
loop_
_entity.id
_entity.type
_entity.pdbx_description
1 polymer ?
#
loop_
_entity_poly.entity_id
_entity_poly.type
_entity_poly.pdbx_seq_one_letter_code
_entity_poly.pdbx_strand_id
1 'polypeptide(L)'
;MGKPRLEPMTTTLWEYPSQHYSATGEAGKDYAGATPSWIIWNLLSRYTREDDLVVDPMCGSGTTVDVAREMGRRALGYDIAPTRKEIFRADARKLPLENEKADFVFIDPPYSDHIEYSDDARCIGKLSAYEKDYFRAMGQVIGECERVLRHRRFMALYVSDTWQKKK
;
A
#
# COMPACT_ATOMS: atom_id res chain seq x y z
N MET A 1 -18.12 7.95 -18.53
CA MET A 1 -17.36 6.91 -19.25
C MET A 1 -17.42 5.63 -18.43
N GLY A 2 -17.63 4.47 -19.05
CA GLY A 2 -17.62 3.18 -18.35
C GLY A 2 -16.22 2.83 -17.85
N LYS A 3 -16.15 1.90 -16.86
CA LYS A 3 -14.88 1.34 -16.38
C LYS A 3 -14.12 0.72 -17.55
N PRO A 4 -12.81 0.95 -17.70
CA PRO A 4 -12.02 0.34 -18.76
C PRO A 4 -11.99 -1.18 -18.61
N ARG A 5 -11.82 -1.90 -19.70
CA ARG A 5 -11.57 -3.34 -19.65
C ARG A 5 -10.22 -3.57 -18.96
N LEU A 6 -10.24 -4.28 -17.83
CA LEU A 6 -9.06 -4.61 -17.06
C LEU A 6 -8.54 -5.98 -17.51
N GLU A 7 -7.26 -6.03 -17.90
CA GLU A 7 -6.58 -7.27 -18.30
C GLU A 7 -5.29 -7.42 -17.48
N PRO A 8 -4.99 -8.63 -16.94
CA PRO A 8 -3.73 -8.86 -16.23
C PRO A 8 -2.53 -8.66 -17.14
N MET A 9 -1.60 -7.84 -16.70
CA MET A 9 -0.33 -7.65 -17.40
C MET A 9 0.57 -8.86 -17.19
N THR A 10 0.94 -9.57 -18.24
CA THR A 10 1.71 -10.83 -18.16
C THR A 10 3.22 -10.64 -18.19
N THR A 11 3.69 -9.44 -18.49
CA THR A 11 5.11 -9.07 -18.53
C THR A 11 5.57 -8.42 -17.22
N THR A 12 6.85 -8.12 -17.11
CA THR A 12 7.43 -7.34 -16.00
C THR A 12 7.34 -5.84 -16.22
N LEU A 13 7.09 -5.39 -17.45
CA LEU A 13 6.81 -3.99 -17.78
C LEU A 13 5.29 -3.78 -17.74
N TRP A 14 4.83 -2.85 -16.91
CA TRP A 14 3.44 -2.48 -16.78
C TRP A 14 3.26 -1.00 -17.11
N GLU A 15 2.42 -0.72 -18.11
CA GLU A 15 2.10 0.63 -18.54
C GLU A 15 0.61 0.89 -18.35
N TYR A 16 0.27 2.06 -17.83
CA TYR A 16 -1.12 2.43 -17.53
C TYR A 16 -1.51 3.73 -18.19
N PRO A 17 -2.74 3.84 -18.69
CA PRO A 17 -3.21 5.06 -19.35
C PRO A 17 -3.49 6.20 -18.36
N SER A 18 -3.62 5.89 -17.06
CA SER A 18 -3.95 6.87 -16.02
C SER A 18 -3.58 6.33 -14.64
N GLN A 19 -3.49 7.22 -13.66
CA GLN A 19 -3.25 6.87 -12.25
C GLN A 19 -4.32 5.90 -11.71
N HIS A 20 -5.59 6.15 -12.04
CA HIS A 20 -6.71 5.34 -11.57
C HIS A 20 -7.60 4.94 -12.74
N TYR A 21 -8.16 3.72 -12.69
CA TYR A 21 -9.11 3.21 -13.68
C TYR A 21 -10.58 3.47 -13.29
N SER A 22 -10.86 3.82 -12.06
CA SER A 22 -12.21 4.09 -11.57
C SER A 22 -12.56 5.57 -11.72
N ALA A 23 -13.73 5.85 -12.32
CA ALA A 23 -14.27 7.20 -12.37
C ALA A 23 -14.77 7.70 -10.98
N THR A 24 -15.00 6.76 -10.06
CA THR A 24 -15.44 7.04 -8.67
C THR A 24 -14.27 7.20 -7.71
N GLY A 25 -13.03 7.13 -8.19
CA GLY A 25 -11.82 7.29 -7.39
C GLY A 25 -11.72 8.68 -6.76
N GLU A 26 -12.55 8.93 -5.75
CA GLU A 26 -12.37 10.04 -4.83
C GLU A 26 -11.14 9.81 -3.92
N ALA A 27 -10.78 8.54 -3.72
CA ALA A 27 -9.57 8.17 -3.02
C ALA A 27 -8.36 8.55 -3.87
N GLY A 28 -7.71 9.64 -3.56
CA GLY A 28 -6.39 9.98 -4.10
C GLY A 28 -6.30 11.14 -5.06
N LYS A 29 -7.39 11.79 -5.48
CA LYS A 29 -7.28 12.98 -6.35
C LYS A 29 -6.46 14.11 -5.72
N ASP A 30 -6.49 14.22 -4.39
CA ASP A 30 -5.81 15.26 -3.62
C ASP A 30 -4.74 14.69 -2.67
N TYR A 31 -4.46 13.37 -2.72
CA TYR A 31 -3.47 12.74 -1.86
C TYR A 31 -2.14 12.59 -2.60
N ALA A 32 -1.12 13.32 -2.15
CA ALA A 32 0.22 13.22 -2.70
C ALA A 32 0.79 11.81 -2.47
N GLY A 33 1.24 11.14 -3.54
CA GLY A 33 1.82 9.81 -3.44
C GLY A 33 0.82 8.66 -3.43
N ALA A 34 -0.42 8.85 -3.92
CA ALA A 34 -1.37 7.76 -4.02
C ALA A 34 -0.90 6.67 -5.00
N THR A 35 -0.97 5.41 -4.56
CA THR A 35 -0.61 4.25 -5.38
C THR A 35 -1.54 4.12 -6.59
N PRO A 36 -1.05 3.83 -7.80
CA PRO A 36 -1.90 3.57 -8.96
C PRO A 36 -2.81 2.35 -8.74
N SER A 37 -4.11 2.52 -8.92
CA SER A 37 -5.10 1.43 -8.74
C SER A 37 -4.87 0.25 -9.67
N TRP A 38 -4.30 0.47 -10.85
CA TRP A 38 -3.92 -0.57 -11.81
C TRP A 38 -2.92 -1.58 -11.25
N ILE A 39 -1.93 -1.10 -10.49
CA ILE A 39 -0.91 -1.95 -9.86
C ILE A 39 -1.58 -2.89 -8.87
N ILE A 40 -2.40 -2.33 -7.98
CA ILE A 40 -3.10 -3.09 -6.97
C ILE A 40 -4.02 -4.12 -7.61
N TRP A 41 -4.81 -3.72 -8.61
CA TRP A 41 -5.70 -4.62 -9.34
C TRP A 41 -4.93 -5.80 -9.96
N ASN A 42 -3.80 -5.54 -10.65
CA ASN A 42 -2.99 -6.60 -11.25
C ASN A 42 -2.43 -7.57 -10.22
N LEU A 43 -1.92 -7.06 -9.09
CA LEU A 43 -1.39 -7.89 -8.02
C LEU A 43 -2.49 -8.76 -7.39
N LEU A 44 -3.63 -8.17 -7.06
CA LEU A 44 -4.74 -8.91 -6.45
C LEU A 44 -5.33 -9.96 -7.40
N SER A 45 -5.41 -9.68 -8.70
CA SER A 45 -5.84 -10.64 -9.72
C SER A 45 -4.97 -11.90 -9.77
N ARG A 46 -3.67 -11.75 -9.51
CA ARG A 46 -2.69 -12.85 -9.60
C ARG A 46 -2.55 -13.65 -8.30
N TYR A 47 -2.58 -12.95 -7.17
CA TYR A 47 -2.13 -13.50 -5.89
C TYR A 47 -3.25 -13.69 -4.89
N THR A 48 -4.49 -13.31 -5.24
CA THR A 48 -5.65 -13.45 -4.35
C THR A 48 -6.86 -14.03 -5.06
N ARG A 49 -7.81 -14.51 -4.25
CA ARG A 49 -9.13 -14.97 -4.67
C ARG A 49 -10.21 -14.12 -4.00
N GLU A 50 -11.45 -14.28 -4.44
CA GLU A 50 -12.62 -13.75 -3.75
C GLU A 50 -12.63 -14.18 -2.28
N ASP A 51 -13.07 -13.29 -1.38
CA ASP A 51 -13.07 -13.45 0.08
C ASP A 51 -11.68 -13.51 0.77
N ASP A 52 -10.57 -13.51 0.05
CA ASP A 52 -9.25 -13.38 0.66
C ASP A 52 -9.13 -12.04 1.42
N LEU A 53 -8.39 -12.04 2.53
CA LEU A 53 -8.11 -10.84 3.31
C LEU A 53 -6.85 -10.13 2.81
N VAL A 54 -7.04 -8.94 2.27
CA VAL A 54 -5.97 -8.01 1.87
C VAL A 54 -5.70 -7.03 3.01
N VAL A 55 -4.44 -6.87 3.38
CA VAL A 55 -4.00 -5.93 4.42
C VAL A 55 -3.03 -4.91 3.82
N ASP A 56 -3.26 -3.63 4.12
CA ASP A 56 -2.35 -2.55 3.78
C ASP A 56 -1.98 -1.79 5.07
N PRO A 57 -0.73 -1.91 5.56
CA PRO A 57 -0.30 -1.32 6.81
C PRO A 57 0.06 0.16 6.72
N MET A 58 0.14 0.72 5.49
CA MET A 58 0.49 2.11 5.21
C MET A 58 -0.47 2.69 4.16
N CYS A 59 -1.76 2.58 4.44
CA CYS A 59 -2.87 2.65 3.49
C CYS A 59 -3.11 4.05 2.89
N GLY A 60 -2.62 5.11 3.51
CA GLY A 60 -2.77 6.48 3.03
C GLY A 60 -4.22 6.83 2.68
N SER A 61 -4.46 7.13 1.40
CA SER A 61 -5.79 7.47 0.88
C SER A 61 -6.77 6.29 0.75
N GLY A 62 -6.31 5.04 0.93
CA GLY A 62 -7.16 3.85 0.90
C GLY A 62 -7.35 3.19 -0.46
N THR A 63 -6.52 3.49 -1.45
CA THR A 63 -6.63 2.90 -2.79
C THR A 63 -6.64 1.36 -2.75
N THR A 64 -5.78 0.75 -1.95
CA THR A 64 -5.74 -0.72 -1.78
C THR A 64 -7.05 -1.27 -1.24
N VAL A 65 -7.64 -0.60 -0.25
CA VAL A 65 -8.92 -1.01 0.36
C VAL A 65 -10.04 -0.95 -0.67
N ASP A 66 -10.10 0.12 -1.45
CA ASP A 66 -11.14 0.32 -2.46
C ASP A 66 -11.04 -0.73 -3.57
N VAL A 67 -9.84 -0.93 -4.13
CA VAL A 67 -9.62 -1.93 -5.19
C VAL A 67 -9.91 -3.35 -4.69
N ALA A 68 -9.46 -3.70 -3.48
CA ALA A 68 -9.71 -5.02 -2.92
C ALA A 68 -11.20 -5.30 -2.75
N ARG A 69 -11.95 -4.35 -2.19
CA ARG A 69 -13.41 -4.47 -2.02
C ARG A 69 -14.15 -4.54 -3.35
N GLU A 70 -13.75 -3.71 -4.31
CA GLU A 70 -14.30 -3.74 -5.67
C GLU A 70 -14.14 -5.10 -6.35
N MET A 71 -13.03 -5.79 -6.03
CA MET A 71 -12.72 -7.12 -6.56
C MET A 71 -13.33 -8.27 -5.72
N GLY A 72 -14.18 -8.00 -4.73
CA GLY A 72 -14.78 -9.02 -3.86
C GLY A 72 -13.84 -9.58 -2.80
N ARG A 73 -12.76 -8.86 -2.45
CA ARG A 73 -11.86 -9.21 -1.35
C ARG A 73 -12.27 -8.49 -0.08
N ARG A 74 -11.99 -9.08 1.08
CA ARG A 74 -12.02 -8.36 2.35
C ARG A 74 -10.77 -7.50 2.45
N ALA A 75 -10.88 -6.31 3.06
CA ALA A 75 -9.74 -5.39 3.16
C ALA A 75 -9.66 -4.73 4.52
N LEU A 76 -8.44 -4.66 5.06
CA LEU A 76 -8.07 -3.88 6.24
C LEU A 76 -6.96 -2.92 5.87
N GLY A 77 -7.24 -1.62 5.98
CA GLY A 77 -6.24 -0.55 5.84
C GLY A 77 -5.86 0.00 7.21
N TYR A 78 -4.56 0.16 7.43
CA TYR A 78 -4.00 0.81 8.60
C TYR A 78 -3.15 2.00 8.17
N ASP A 79 -3.13 3.03 8.98
CA ASP A 79 -2.27 4.20 8.78
C ASP A 79 -1.94 4.87 10.11
N ILE A 80 -0.79 5.53 10.20
CA ILE A 80 -0.41 6.28 11.40
C ILE A 80 -1.29 7.51 11.59
N ALA A 81 -1.79 8.09 10.50
CA ALA A 81 -2.65 9.27 10.45
C ALA A 81 -3.81 9.07 9.46
N PRO A 82 -4.77 8.19 9.77
CA PRO A 82 -5.84 7.83 8.83
C PRO A 82 -6.69 9.04 8.46
N THR A 83 -6.96 9.20 7.17
CA THR A 83 -7.79 10.28 6.61
C THR A 83 -9.24 9.85 6.39
N ARG A 84 -9.54 8.55 6.48
CA ARG A 84 -10.86 7.95 6.26
C ARG A 84 -11.29 7.12 7.47
N LYS A 85 -12.60 7.07 7.75
CA LYS A 85 -13.17 6.36 8.92
C LYS A 85 -12.97 4.84 8.87
N GLU A 86 -12.88 4.26 7.69
CA GLU A 86 -12.69 2.83 7.47
C GLU A 86 -11.22 2.40 7.49
N ILE A 87 -10.28 3.33 7.62
CA ILE A 87 -8.85 3.07 7.82
C ILE A 87 -8.55 3.17 9.32
N PHE A 88 -7.97 2.13 9.87
CA PHE A 88 -7.68 2.05 11.29
C PHE A 88 -6.35 2.74 11.62
N ARG A 89 -6.32 3.48 12.72
CA ARG A 89 -5.07 4.07 13.20
C ARG A 89 -4.17 2.98 13.78
N ALA A 90 -3.00 2.77 13.18
CA ALA A 90 -1.98 1.87 13.70
C ALA A 90 -0.58 2.29 13.23
N ASP A 91 0.44 1.85 13.96
CA ASP A 91 1.82 1.88 13.49
C ASP A 91 2.11 0.58 12.73
N ALA A 92 2.58 0.70 11.49
CA ALA A 92 2.86 -0.44 10.63
C ALA A 92 3.92 -1.41 11.19
N ARG A 93 4.70 -0.97 12.18
CA ARG A 93 5.67 -1.80 12.91
C ARG A 93 5.03 -2.69 13.96
N LYS A 94 3.74 -2.46 14.27
CA LYS A 94 2.96 -3.25 15.25
C LYS A 94 1.48 -3.15 14.93
N LEU A 95 0.99 -4.05 14.09
CA LEU A 95 -0.42 -4.10 13.68
C LEU A 95 -1.31 -4.77 14.73
N PRO A 96 -2.52 -4.26 14.98
CA PRO A 96 -3.49 -4.90 15.85
C PRO A 96 -4.18 -6.08 15.13
N LEU A 97 -3.38 -7.01 14.64
CA LEU A 97 -3.81 -8.18 13.90
C LEU A 97 -3.04 -9.41 14.41
N GLU A 98 -3.73 -10.53 14.55
CA GLU A 98 -3.11 -11.79 14.94
C GLU A 98 -2.18 -12.34 13.86
N ASN A 99 -1.31 -13.28 14.24
CA ASN A 99 -0.42 -13.96 13.29
C ASN A 99 -1.22 -14.68 12.22
N GLU A 100 -0.67 -14.74 11.01
CA GLU A 100 -1.18 -15.54 9.88
C GLU A 100 -2.68 -15.30 9.56
N LYS A 101 -3.11 -14.03 9.58
CA LYS A 101 -4.50 -13.65 9.23
C LYS A 101 -4.65 -13.15 7.80
N ALA A 102 -3.64 -12.46 7.27
CA ALA A 102 -3.70 -11.87 5.93
C ALA A 102 -3.44 -12.92 4.83
N ASP A 103 -4.23 -12.87 3.77
CA ASP A 103 -4.00 -13.66 2.57
C ASP A 103 -3.10 -12.92 1.58
N PHE A 104 -3.04 -11.60 1.66
CA PHE A 104 -2.15 -10.75 0.88
C PHE A 104 -1.83 -9.49 1.66
N VAL A 105 -0.58 -9.04 1.59
CA VAL A 105 -0.15 -7.75 2.15
C VAL A 105 0.38 -6.88 1.02
N PHE A 106 -0.09 -5.64 0.94
CA PHE A 106 0.43 -4.63 0.04
C PHE A 106 1.07 -3.51 0.86
N ILE A 107 2.26 -3.06 0.47
CA ILE A 107 2.99 -1.99 1.14
C ILE A 107 3.46 -0.98 0.09
N ASP A 108 3.04 0.28 0.23
CA ASP A 108 3.57 1.43 -0.47
C ASP A 108 4.10 2.42 0.59
N PRO A 109 5.37 2.28 1.00
CA PRO A 109 5.91 3.07 2.10
C PRO A 109 6.24 4.49 1.64
N PRO A 110 6.35 5.45 2.58
CA PRO A 110 6.96 6.73 2.28
C PRO A 110 8.42 6.54 1.84
N TYR A 111 8.80 7.07 0.67
CA TYR A 111 10.12 6.84 0.08
C TYR A 111 11.26 7.64 0.70
N SER A 112 11.00 8.56 1.55
CA SER A 112 11.91 9.40 2.34
C SER A 112 11.13 10.54 2.99
N ASP A 113 11.85 11.55 3.46
CA ASP A 113 11.37 12.82 4.02
C ASP A 113 11.00 13.88 2.96
N HIS A 114 10.72 13.45 1.72
CA HIS A 114 10.40 14.38 0.62
C HIS A 114 8.97 14.92 0.66
N ILE A 115 8.06 14.17 1.27
CA ILE A 115 6.65 14.52 1.42
C ILE A 115 6.31 14.48 2.91
N GLU A 116 5.61 15.49 3.38
CA GLU A 116 5.09 15.50 4.75
C GLU A 116 3.80 14.69 4.82
N TYR A 117 3.93 13.42 5.21
CA TYR A 117 2.78 12.50 5.29
C TYR A 117 1.96 12.66 6.56
N SER A 118 2.58 13.10 7.67
CA SER A 118 1.92 13.18 8.97
C SER A 118 2.73 13.96 10.00
N ASP A 119 2.05 14.64 10.93
CA ASP A 119 2.68 15.29 12.09
C ASP A 119 3.12 14.31 13.18
N ASP A 120 2.65 13.05 13.15
CA ASP A 120 3.02 12.04 14.16
C ASP A 120 4.54 11.79 14.14
N ALA A 121 5.19 11.90 15.29
CA ALA A 121 6.63 11.71 15.42
C ALA A 121 7.09 10.30 15.05
N ARG A 122 6.19 9.32 15.07
CA ARG A 122 6.46 7.92 14.70
C ARG A 122 6.37 7.67 13.20
N CYS A 123 5.94 8.66 12.41
CA CYS A 123 5.80 8.53 10.96
C CYS A 123 7.15 8.22 10.32
N ILE A 124 7.24 7.10 9.61
CA ILE A 124 8.46 6.66 8.91
C ILE A 124 8.85 7.66 7.79
N GLY A 125 7.87 8.37 7.21
CA GLY A 125 8.12 9.41 6.23
C GLY A 125 8.87 10.65 6.75
N LYS A 126 9.18 10.71 8.06
CA LYS A 126 10.08 11.72 8.64
C LYS A 126 11.55 11.29 8.65
N LEU A 127 11.82 10.03 8.31
CA LEU A 127 13.17 9.48 8.25
C LEU A 127 13.71 9.59 6.84
N SER A 128 14.97 10.03 6.73
CA SER A 128 15.65 10.08 5.44
C SER A 128 16.01 8.68 4.94
N ALA A 129 15.64 8.37 3.69
CA ALA A 129 15.99 7.11 3.03
C ALA A 129 17.51 6.95 2.78
N TYR A 130 18.32 7.95 3.11
CA TYR A 130 19.79 7.88 3.07
C TYR A 130 20.38 7.45 4.42
N GLU A 131 19.54 7.28 5.46
CA GLU A 131 19.96 6.96 6.81
C GLU A 131 19.54 5.57 7.25
N LYS A 132 20.33 4.97 8.14
CA LYS A 132 20.12 3.60 8.65
C LYS A 132 18.79 3.46 9.41
N ASP A 133 18.28 4.53 9.98
CA ASP A 133 17.06 4.49 10.80
C ASP A 133 15.81 4.27 9.95
N TYR A 134 15.77 4.79 8.73
CA TYR A 134 14.73 4.47 7.75
C TYR A 134 14.69 2.97 7.45
N PHE A 135 15.83 2.40 7.10
CA PHE A 135 15.91 0.96 6.76
C PHE A 135 15.62 0.07 7.97
N ARG A 136 16.01 0.49 9.18
CA ARG A 136 15.66 -0.21 10.40
C ARG A 136 14.15 -0.21 10.63
N ALA A 137 13.49 0.93 10.47
CA ALA A 137 12.05 1.06 10.60
C ALA A 137 11.32 0.23 9.54
N MET A 138 11.77 0.26 8.28
CA MET A 138 11.19 -0.56 7.21
C MET A 138 11.41 -2.05 7.45
N GLY A 139 12.55 -2.46 7.98
CA GLY A 139 12.78 -3.85 8.39
C GLY A 139 11.79 -4.34 9.45
N GLN A 140 11.43 -3.48 10.41
CA GLN A 140 10.38 -3.79 11.39
C GLN A 140 9.00 -3.93 10.73
N VAL A 141 8.66 -3.04 9.78
CA VAL A 141 7.40 -3.14 9.02
C VAL A 141 7.34 -4.44 8.24
N ILE A 142 8.40 -4.80 7.52
CA ILE A 142 8.44 -6.04 6.74
C ILE A 142 8.29 -7.27 7.64
N GLY A 143 8.98 -7.30 8.78
CA GLY A 143 8.84 -8.39 9.76
C GLY A 143 7.43 -8.48 10.35
N GLU A 144 6.77 -7.34 10.57
CA GLU A 144 5.39 -7.32 11.04
C GLU A 144 4.41 -7.80 9.95
N CYS A 145 4.66 -7.43 8.69
CA CYS A 145 3.88 -7.93 7.55
C CYS A 145 4.04 -9.44 7.38
N GLU A 146 5.27 -9.97 7.53
CA GLU A 146 5.51 -11.42 7.54
C GLU A 146 4.72 -12.11 8.67
N ARG A 147 4.72 -11.55 9.88
CA ARG A 147 3.99 -12.09 11.03
C ARG A 147 2.49 -12.24 10.76
N VAL A 148 1.87 -11.24 10.15
CA VAL A 148 0.42 -11.25 9.88
C VAL A 148 0.05 -12.02 8.63
N LEU A 149 1.00 -12.23 7.70
CA LEU A 149 0.78 -12.96 6.45
C LEU A 149 0.71 -14.45 6.72
N ARG A 150 -0.27 -15.13 6.14
CA ARG A 150 -0.39 -16.59 6.19
C ARG A 150 0.76 -17.27 5.47
N HIS A 151 1.13 -18.42 5.96
CA HIS A 151 2.14 -19.26 5.30
C HIS A 151 1.81 -19.51 3.83
N ARG A 152 2.82 -19.41 2.94
CA ARG A 152 2.72 -19.58 1.47
C ARG A 152 1.81 -18.57 0.77
N ARG A 153 1.55 -17.42 1.38
CA ARG A 153 0.89 -16.28 0.76
C ARG A 153 1.91 -15.22 0.34
N PHE A 154 1.46 -14.16 -0.29
CA PHE A 154 2.31 -13.17 -0.96
C PHE A 154 2.20 -11.80 -0.32
N MET A 155 3.33 -11.11 -0.31
CA MET A 155 3.43 -9.69 0.01
C MET A 155 3.98 -8.96 -1.22
N ALA A 156 3.46 -7.78 -1.50
CA ALA A 156 4.01 -6.87 -2.49
C ALA A 156 4.51 -5.60 -1.81
N LEU A 157 5.73 -5.21 -2.15
CA LEU A 157 6.35 -3.95 -1.76
C LEU A 157 6.52 -3.10 -3.01
N TYR A 158 5.82 -1.96 -3.07
CA TYR A 158 5.92 -0.99 -4.15
C TYR A 158 6.94 0.07 -3.75
N VAL A 159 7.98 0.23 -4.54
CA VAL A 159 9.07 1.20 -4.29
C VAL A 159 9.48 1.89 -5.57
N SER A 160 10.03 3.07 -5.43
CA SER A 160 10.54 3.88 -6.53
C SER A 160 11.98 4.35 -6.22
N ASP A 161 12.76 4.54 -7.25
CA ASP A 161 14.06 5.18 -7.14
C ASP A 161 13.90 6.66 -6.81
N THR A 162 14.78 7.17 -5.95
CA THR A 162 14.89 8.60 -5.65
C THR A 162 16.23 9.14 -6.13
N TRP A 163 16.19 10.30 -6.78
CA TRP A 163 17.39 10.97 -7.26
C TRP A 163 17.64 12.25 -6.47
N GLN A 164 18.81 12.35 -5.83
CA GLN A 164 19.30 13.65 -5.36
C GLN A 164 20.18 14.28 -6.43
N LYS A 165 19.86 15.52 -6.84
CA LYS A 165 20.85 16.33 -7.55
C LYS A 165 22.01 16.58 -6.58
N LYS A 166 23.20 16.04 -6.89
CA LYS A 166 24.42 16.46 -6.19
C LYS A 166 24.52 17.97 -6.31
N LYS A 167 24.51 18.67 -5.18
CA LYS A 167 24.85 20.09 -5.09
C LYS A 167 26.32 20.30 -5.41
#